data_2fcae6d0305c97451c08a5ff88579bba
#
_entry.id   2fcae6d0305c97451c08a5ff88579bba
#
_cell.length_a   1.000
_cell.length_b   1.000
_cell.length_c   1.000
_cell.angle_alpha   90.00
_cell.angle_beta   90.00
_cell.angle_gamma   90.00
#
_symmetry.space_group_name_H-M   'P 1'
#
loop_
_entity.id
_entity.type
_entity.pdbx_description
1 polymer ?
#
loop_
_entity_poly.entity_id
_entity_poly.type
_entity_poly.pdbx_seq_one_letter_code
_entity_poly.pdbx_strand_id
1 'polypeptide(L)'
;QPKNGEITAQQIKEALREDTILVSTMYANNETGYMLPVKEIADVVKHHPAAYHVDAVQVIGKLPVYPDELGIDFMSASAHKFHGPKGIGFLYFNHVKFDKFLHGGDQEDKRRAGTENLAAIAGMVAALKESLNCYQENMEYVESLKQQLLSELDGIHYYINND
;
A
#
# COMPACT_ATOMS: atom_id res chain seq x y z
N GLN A 1 -4.79 -2.32 17.76
CA GLN A 1 -5.64 -1.26 17.17
C GLN A 1 -5.73 -0.09 18.15
N PRO A 2 -5.62 1.15 17.69
CA PRO A 2 -5.81 2.30 18.57
C PRO A 2 -7.26 2.37 19.05
N LYS A 3 -7.45 2.90 20.26
CA LYS A 3 -8.78 2.93 20.90
C LYS A 3 -9.79 3.83 20.18
N ASN A 4 -9.30 4.79 19.39
CA ASN A 4 -10.11 5.78 18.63
C ASN A 4 -10.10 5.52 17.11
N GLY A 5 -9.52 4.41 16.61
CA GLY A 5 -9.49 4.07 15.20
C GLY A 5 -8.40 4.74 14.38
N GLU A 6 -7.78 5.82 14.85
CA GLU A 6 -6.71 6.54 14.15
C GLU A 6 -5.32 6.00 14.54
N ILE A 7 -4.42 5.93 13.56
CA ILE A 7 -3.00 5.59 13.77
C ILE A 7 -2.18 6.82 13.44
N THR A 8 -1.42 7.30 14.41
CA THR A 8 -0.54 8.46 14.26
C THR A 8 0.93 8.07 14.26
N ALA A 9 1.78 8.90 13.66
CA ALA A 9 3.24 8.72 13.71
C ALA A 9 3.77 8.71 15.16
N GLN A 10 3.14 9.46 16.07
CA GLN A 10 3.50 9.48 17.48
C GLN A 10 3.26 8.13 18.16
N GLN A 11 2.14 7.47 17.87
CA GLN A 11 1.85 6.12 18.40
C GLN A 11 2.86 5.09 17.90
N ILE A 12 3.28 5.20 16.62
CA ILE A 12 4.36 4.35 16.07
C ILE A 12 5.65 4.61 16.82
N LYS A 13 6.02 5.88 17.03
CA LYS A 13 7.23 6.25 17.78
C LYS A 13 7.27 5.67 19.18
N GLU A 14 6.14 5.72 19.89
CA GLU A 14 6.00 5.19 21.25
C GLU A 14 6.03 3.65 21.29
N ALA A 15 5.66 2.98 20.18
CA ALA A 15 5.69 1.53 20.07
C ALA A 15 7.06 0.97 19.64
N LEU A 16 7.97 1.81 19.12
CA LEU A 16 9.32 1.38 18.75
C LEU A 16 10.11 0.95 19.98
N ARG A 17 10.82 -0.16 19.84
CA ARG A 17 11.68 -0.76 20.87
C ARG A 17 13.09 -0.91 20.28
N GLU A 18 14.11 -1.00 21.13
CA GLU A 18 15.51 -1.19 20.71
C GLU A 18 15.71 -2.42 19.82
N ASP A 19 14.88 -3.46 20.01
CA ASP A 19 14.90 -4.71 19.26
C ASP A 19 13.91 -4.73 18.05
N THR A 20 13.26 -3.62 17.73
CA THR A 20 12.39 -3.52 16.56
C THR A 20 13.22 -3.55 15.27
N ILE A 21 12.97 -4.52 14.39
CA ILE A 21 13.69 -4.68 13.11
C ILE A 21 12.84 -4.28 11.90
N LEU A 22 11.52 -4.25 12.06
CA LEU A 22 10.58 -3.92 10.99
C LEU A 22 9.34 -3.22 11.56
N VAL A 23 8.97 -2.12 10.95
CA VAL A 23 7.64 -1.51 11.09
C VAL A 23 6.86 -1.83 9.82
N SER A 24 5.67 -2.37 9.95
CA SER A 24 4.82 -2.70 8.82
C SER A 24 3.42 -2.12 9.01
N THR A 25 2.98 -1.31 8.07
CA THR A 25 1.65 -0.68 8.09
C THR A 25 0.95 -0.84 6.76
N MET A 26 -0.38 -0.79 6.75
CA MET A 26 -1.12 -0.55 5.51
C MET A 26 -1.00 0.92 5.11
N TYR A 27 -1.09 1.23 3.81
CA TYR A 27 -1.26 2.60 3.35
C TYR A 27 -2.73 3.03 3.50
N ALA A 28 -3.64 2.20 2.99
CA ALA A 28 -5.08 2.38 3.19
C ALA A 28 -5.70 1.07 3.69
N ASN A 29 -6.60 1.17 4.65
CA ASN A 29 -7.31 0.01 5.18
C ASN A 29 -8.43 -0.42 4.23
N ASN A 30 -8.52 -1.71 3.93
CA ASN A 30 -9.49 -2.26 2.99
C ASN A 30 -10.93 -2.30 3.50
N GLU A 31 -11.14 -2.21 4.81
CA GLU A 31 -12.47 -2.26 5.43
C GLU A 31 -13.04 -0.86 5.66
N THR A 32 -12.21 0.05 6.16
CA THR A 32 -12.66 1.39 6.58
C THR A 32 -12.33 2.48 5.57
N GLY A 33 -11.41 2.24 4.63
CA GLY A 33 -10.88 3.27 3.73
C GLY A 33 -9.88 4.22 4.39
N TYR A 34 -9.64 4.10 5.70
CA TYR A 34 -8.73 4.99 6.42
C TYR A 34 -7.32 4.91 5.83
N MET A 35 -6.77 6.06 5.47
CA MET A 35 -5.40 6.22 4.98
C MET A 35 -4.47 6.62 6.13
N LEU A 36 -3.38 5.85 6.28
CA LEU A 36 -2.38 6.15 7.30
C LEU A 36 -1.45 7.28 6.84
N PRO A 37 -0.92 8.08 7.77
CA PRO A 37 0.05 9.14 7.49
C PRO A 37 1.43 8.54 7.23
N VAL A 38 1.59 7.89 6.06
CA VAL A 38 2.77 7.06 5.71
C VAL A 38 4.04 7.88 5.73
N LYS A 39 4.01 9.13 5.22
CA LYS A 39 5.17 10.03 5.20
C LYS A 39 5.63 10.37 6.61
N GLU A 40 4.71 10.74 7.49
CA GLU A 40 5.01 11.08 8.88
C GLU A 40 5.53 9.87 9.66
N ILE A 41 4.99 8.67 9.38
CA ILE A 41 5.49 7.42 9.96
C ILE A 41 6.92 7.14 9.46
N ALA A 42 7.17 7.28 8.17
CA ALA A 42 8.51 7.13 7.59
C ALA A 42 9.51 8.10 8.25
N ASP A 43 9.11 9.36 8.47
CA ASP A 43 9.94 10.37 9.12
C ASP A 43 10.28 10.04 10.58
N VAL A 44 9.44 9.28 11.24
CA VAL A 44 9.74 8.71 12.58
C VAL A 44 10.69 7.52 12.46
N VAL A 45 10.36 6.55 11.60
CA VAL A 45 11.10 5.29 11.48
C VAL A 45 12.52 5.49 10.97
N LYS A 46 12.77 6.48 10.09
CA LYS A 46 14.13 6.78 9.55
C LYS A 46 15.18 7.09 10.63
N HIS A 47 14.76 7.45 11.83
CA HIS A 47 15.66 7.70 12.99
C HIS A 47 15.88 6.45 13.84
N HIS A 48 15.33 5.29 13.41
CA HIS A 48 15.45 4.01 14.06
C HIS A 48 16.11 2.99 13.10
N PRO A 49 16.85 1.97 13.59
CA PRO A 49 17.44 0.95 12.72
C PRO A 49 16.44 0.00 12.03
N ALA A 50 15.17 0.03 12.41
CA ALA A 50 14.11 -0.77 11.78
C ALA A 50 13.86 -0.33 10.35
N ALA A 51 13.59 -1.29 9.45
CA ALA A 51 13.08 -1.01 8.12
C ALA A 51 11.57 -0.66 8.16
N TYR A 52 11.11 0.13 7.18
CA TYR A 52 9.70 0.48 7.06
C TYR A 52 9.07 -0.20 5.83
N HIS A 53 8.11 -1.07 6.07
CA HIS A 53 7.28 -1.72 5.04
C HIS A 53 5.88 -1.12 5.00
N VAL A 54 5.40 -0.87 3.78
CA VAL A 54 4.04 -0.40 3.54
C VAL A 54 3.29 -1.38 2.65
N ASP A 55 2.18 -1.91 3.13
CA ASP A 55 1.21 -2.60 2.30
C ASP A 55 0.39 -1.57 1.52
N ALA A 56 0.72 -1.38 0.24
CA ALA A 56 0.06 -0.45 -0.66
C ALA A 56 -0.96 -1.13 -1.58
N VAL A 57 -1.38 -2.35 -1.27
CA VAL A 57 -2.31 -3.15 -2.08
C VAL A 57 -3.61 -2.39 -2.40
N GLN A 58 -4.11 -1.57 -1.49
CA GLN A 58 -5.33 -0.79 -1.71
C GLN A 58 -5.11 0.55 -2.43
N VAL A 59 -3.87 0.99 -2.61
CA VAL A 59 -3.54 2.33 -3.13
C VAL A 59 -2.93 2.30 -4.53
N ILE A 60 -2.07 1.31 -4.81
CA ILE A 60 -1.42 1.17 -6.12
C ILE A 60 -2.46 1.05 -7.22
N GLY A 61 -2.29 1.85 -8.28
CA GLY A 61 -3.21 1.95 -9.42
C GLY A 61 -4.44 2.84 -9.18
N LYS A 62 -4.61 3.38 -7.96
CA LYS A 62 -5.69 4.32 -7.61
C LYS A 62 -5.16 5.72 -7.30
N LEU A 63 -3.97 5.80 -6.74
CA LEU A 63 -3.27 7.04 -6.46
C LEU A 63 -1.83 6.93 -6.93
N PRO A 64 -1.16 8.03 -7.31
CA PRO A 64 0.27 8.04 -7.53
C PRO A 64 1.01 7.82 -6.21
N VAL A 65 1.96 6.87 -6.21
CA VAL A 65 2.80 6.55 -5.05
C VAL A 65 4.25 6.60 -5.48
N TYR A 66 5.04 7.42 -4.79
CA TYR A 66 6.48 7.58 -4.99
C TYR A 66 7.21 7.11 -3.73
N PRO A 67 7.55 5.80 -3.63
CA PRO A 67 8.06 5.23 -2.38
C PRO A 67 9.37 5.86 -1.91
N ASP A 68 10.25 6.28 -2.83
CA ASP A 68 11.49 6.99 -2.48
C ASP A 68 11.23 8.34 -1.80
N GLU A 69 10.27 9.12 -2.32
CA GLU A 69 9.90 10.43 -1.76
C GLU A 69 9.19 10.27 -0.41
N LEU A 70 8.45 9.18 -0.24
CA LEU A 70 7.79 8.84 1.01
C LEU A 70 8.76 8.29 2.07
N GLY A 71 9.95 7.83 1.67
CA GLY A 71 10.93 7.23 2.59
C GLY A 71 10.55 5.80 3.01
N ILE A 72 9.97 5.05 2.09
CA ILE A 72 9.57 3.65 2.29
C ILE A 72 10.72 2.73 1.89
N ASP A 73 11.07 1.77 2.76
CA ASP A 73 12.09 0.77 2.48
C ASP A 73 11.55 -0.42 1.71
N PHE A 74 10.34 -0.85 2.03
CA PHE A 74 9.62 -1.94 1.35
C PHE A 74 8.19 -1.54 1.06
N MET A 75 7.69 -1.92 -0.12
CA MET A 75 6.28 -1.72 -0.45
C MET A 75 5.74 -2.92 -1.21
N SER A 76 4.60 -3.45 -0.77
CA SER A 76 3.92 -4.56 -1.44
C SER A 76 2.67 -4.10 -2.18
N ALA A 77 2.42 -4.73 -3.33
CA ALA A 77 1.22 -4.51 -4.14
C ALA A 77 0.73 -5.81 -4.77
N SER A 78 -0.55 -5.85 -5.15
CA SER A 78 -1.19 -7.01 -5.76
C SER A 78 -1.99 -6.61 -6.99
N ALA A 79 -1.69 -7.23 -8.13
CA ALA A 79 -2.22 -6.83 -9.43
C ALA A 79 -3.75 -6.84 -9.52
N HIS A 80 -4.41 -7.79 -8.88
CA HIS A 80 -5.89 -7.89 -8.94
C HIS A 80 -6.62 -6.72 -8.26
N LYS A 81 -5.92 -5.84 -7.55
CA LYS A 81 -6.49 -4.63 -6.92
C LYS A 81 -6.47 -3.42 -7.85
N PHE A 82 -5.76 -3.52 -8.97
CA PHE A 82 -5.73 -2.53 -10.06
C PHE A 82 -6.00 -3.18 -11.42
N HIS A 83 -6.98 -4.09 -11.48
CA HIS A 83 -7.50 -4.74 -12.68
C HIS A 83 -6.53 -5.70 -13.39
N GLY A 84 -5.41 -6.04 -12.76
CA GLY A 84 -4.46 -7.03 -13.27
C GLY A 84 -4.83 -8.47 -12.91
N PRO A 85 -4.03 -9.45 -13.37
CA PRO A 85 -4.27 -10.85 -13.09
C PRO A 85 -4.18 -11.19 -11.59
N LYS A 86 -4.95 -12.20 -11.17
CA LYS A 86 -4.79 -12.81 -9.84
C LYS A 86 -3.50 -13.62 -9.78
N GLY A 87 -2.93 -13.75 -8.59
CA GLY A 87 -1.74 -14.58 -8.33
C GLY A 87 -0.41 -13.93 -8.72
N ILE A 88 -0.42 -12.64 -9.04
CA ILE A 88 0.78 -11.83 -9.28
C ILE A 88 0.73 -10.53 -8.48
N GLY A 89 1.88 -10.07 -8.04
CA GLY A 89 2.10 -8.80 -7.35
C GLY A 89 3.57 -8.44 -7.41
N PHE A 90 3.96 -7.38 -6.78
CA PHE A 90 5.36 -6.97 -6.68
C PHE A 90 5.72 -6.52 -5.27
N LEU A 91 7.00 -6.64 -4.96
CA LEU A 91 7.65 -6.04 -3.82
C LEU A 91 8.65 -4.99 -4.33
N TYR A 92 8.40 -3.72 -4.00
CA TYR A 92 9.43 -2.68 -4.09
C TYR A 92 10.32 -2.77 -2.85
N PHE A 93 11.62 -2.55 -3.03
CA PHE A 93 12.57 -2.38 -1.91
C PHE A 93 13.69 -1.43 -2.32
N ASN A 94 14.17 -0.64 -1.37
CA ASN A 94 15.19 0.38 -1.58
C ASN A 94 16.35 0.20 -0.59
N HIS A 95 17.53 -0.16 -1.11
CA HIS A 95 18.81 -0.30 -0.37
C HIS A 95 18.80 -1.20 0.87
N VAL A 96 17.70 -1.90 1.16
CA VAL A 96 17.59 -2.82 2.31
C VAL A 96 18.05 -4.22 1.92
N LYS A 97 18.89 -4.81 2.75
CA LYS A 97 19.29 -6.21 2.60
C LYS A 97 18.30 -7.11 3.34
N PHE A 98 17.87 -8.16 2.70
CA PHE A 98 17.04 -9.20 3.29
C PHE A 98 17.40 -10.57 2.71
N ASP A 99 17.17 -11.61 3.49
CA ASP A 99 17.37 -12.98 3.05
C ASP A 99 16.15 -13.50 2.31
N LYS A 100 16.38 -14.31 1.27
CA LYS A 100 15.30 -14.96 0.54
C LYS A 100 14.57 -15.98 1.41
N PHE A 101 13.26 -15.96 1.33
CA PHE A 101 12.42 -16.97 1.99
C PHE A 101 12.19 -18.20 1.09
N LEU A 102 12.05 -18.00 -0.23
CA LEU A 102 11.90 -19.09 -1.20
C LEU A 102 13.24 -19.42 -1.82
N HIS A 103 13.79 -20.58 -1.48
CA HIS A 103 15.06 -21.06 -1.95
C HIS A 103 14.94 -21.89 -3.24
N GLY A 104 15.96 -21.90 -4.08
CA GLY A 104 16.02 -22.63 -5.34
C GLY A 104 16.89 -21.91 -6.37
N GLY A 105 16.37 -21.67 -7.57
CA GLY A 105 17.07 -20.95 -8.63
C GLY A 105 17.37 -19.48 -8.33
N ASP A 106 18.04 -18.84 -9.27
CA ASP A 106 18.59 -17.48 -9.11
C ASP A 106 17.66 -16.36 -9.65
N GLN A 107 16.35 -16.66 -9.80
CA GLN A 107 15.37 -15.68 -10.24
C GLN A 107 15.28 -14.49 -9.28
N GLU A 108 14.77 -13.36 -9.78
CA GLU A 108 14.61 -12.10 -9.03
C GLU A 108 15.93 -11.69 -8.32
N ASP A 109 17.04 -11.72 -9.03
CA ASP A 109 18.39 -11.43 -8.50
C ASP A 109 18.72 -12.25 -7.24
N LYS A 110 18.37 -13.53 -7.25
CA LYS A 110 18.55 -14.49 -6.13
C LYS A 110 17.71 -14.20 -4.89
N ARG A 111 16.67 -13.38 -5.01
CA ARG A 111 15.82 -13.01 -3.88
C ARG A 111 14.55 -13.84 -3.76
N ARG A 112 14.07 -14.41 -4.87
CA ARG A 112 12.88 -15.25 -4.89
C ARG A 112 13.00 -16.29 -6.01
N ALA A 113 13.20 -17.54 -5.64
CA ALA A 113 13.30 -18.63 -6.59
C ALA A 113 11.96 -18.98 -7.25
N GLY A 114 12.03 -19.57 -8.43
CA GLY A 114 10.89 -20.01 -9.24
C GLY A 114 10.78 -19.21 -10.53
N THR A 115 10.51 -19.92 -11.65
CA THR A 115 10.37 -19.31 -12.97
C THR A 115 9.33 -18.21 -12.97
N GLU A 116 9.66 -17.09 -13.58
CA GLU A 116 8.81 -15.91 -13.65
C GLU A 116 7.56 -16.18 -14.50
N ASN A 117 6.40 -15.79 -14.01
CA ASN A 117 5.15 -15.85 -14.78
C ASN A 117 5.06 -14.63 -15.71
N LEU A 118 5.77 -14.70 -16.86
CA LEU A 118 5.87 -13.58 -17.80
C LEU A 118 4.51 -13.09 -18.30
N ALA A 119 3.56 -13.98 -18.51
CA ALA A 119 2.22 -13.60 -18.95
C ALA A 119 1.49 -12.76 -17.90
N ALA A 120 1.55 -13.18 -16.63
CA ALA A 120 0.94 -12.42 -15.54
C ALA A 120 1.69 -11.11 -15.24
N ILE A 121 3.03 -11.09 -15.39
CA ILE A 121 3.83 -9.86 -15.27
C ILE A 121 3.42 -8.86 -16.35
N ALA A 122 3.35 -9.29 -17.62
CA ALA A 122 2.91 -8.42 -18.72
C ALA A 122 1.50 -7.87 -18.49
N GLY A 123 0.55 -8.70 -18.04
CA GLY A 123 -0.79 -8.30 -17.69
C GLY A 123 -0.84 -7.31 -16.52
N MET A 124 -0.01 -7.52 -15.48
CA MET A 124 0.13 -6.61 -14.34
C MET A 124 0.63 -5.23 -14.79
N VAL A 125 1.67 -5.19 -15.63
CA VAL A 125 2.24 -3.93 -16.14
C VAL A 125 1.23 -3.18 -17.01
N ALA A 126 0.50 -3.88 -17.89
CA ALA A 126 -0.53 -3.27 -18.72
C ALA A 126 -1.64 -2.67 -17.86
N ALA A 127 -2.15 -3.41 -16.87
CA ALA A 127 -3.18 -2.95 -15.96
C ALA A 127 -2.73 -1.75 -15.12
N LEU A 128 -1.48 -1.76 -14.61
CA LEU A 128 -0.95 -0.64 -13.84
C LEU A 128 -0.84 0.63 -14.67
N LYS A 129 -0.33 0.52 -15.90
CA LYS A 129 -0.25 1.67 -16.83
C LYS A 129 -1.62 2.27 -17.11
N GLU A 130 -2.60 1.42 -17.42
CA GLU A 130 -3.97 1.86 -17.66
C GLU A 130 -4.57 2.55 -16.42
N SER A 131 -4.45 1.93 -15.25
CA SER A 131 -4.94 2.49 -14.01
C SER A 131 -4.32 3.86 -13.69
N LEU A 132 -3.01 4.03 -13.90
CA LEU A 132 -2.32 5.29 -13.67
C LEU A 132 -2.67 6.37 -14.71
N ASN A 133 -2.98 5.99 -15.94
CA ASN A 133 -3.44 6.95 -16.95
C ASN A 133 -4.83 7.49 -16.64
N CYS A 134 -5.70 6.69 -16.07
CA CYS A 134 -7.10 7.03 -15.81
C CYS A 134 -7.40 7.35 -14.35
N TYR A 135 -6.38 7.38 -13.44
CA TYR A 135 -6.65 7.45 -12.00
C TYR A 135 -7.45 8.69 -11.61
N GLN A 136 -7.15 9.85 -12.19
CA GLN A 136 -7.81 11.11 -11.86
C GLN A 136 -9.28 11.08 -12.26
N GLU A 137 -9.58 10.68 -13.49
CA GLU A 137 -10.96 10.53 -13.99
C GLU A 137 -11.75 9.52 -13.14
N ASN A 138 -11.12 8.39 -12.82
CA ASN A 138 -11.72 7.37 -11.95
C ASN A 138 -12.01 7.89 -10.54
N MET A 139 -11.10 8.68 -9.96
CA MET A 139 -11.30 9.28 -8.64
C MET A 139 -12.44 10.29 -8.64
N GLU A 140 -12.52 11.16 -9.64
CA GLU A 140 -13.62 12.13 -9.82
C GLU A 140 -14.97 11.41 -9.98
N TYR A 141 -14.99 10.32 -10.77
CA TYR A 141 -16.19 9.51 -10.94
C TYR A 141 -16.64 8.84 -9.63
N VAL A 142 -15.72 8.22 -8.90
CA VAL A 142 -16.02 7.58 -7.60
C VAL A 142 -16.52 8.62 -6.59
N GLU A 143 -15.91 9.82 -6.55
CA GLU A 143 -16.37 10.89 -5.67
C GLU A 143 -17.78 11.36 -6.05
N SER A 144 -18.10 11.46 -7.35
CA SER A 144 -19.45 11.81 -7.80
C SER A 144 -20.49 10.77 -7.34
N LEU A 145 -20.14 9.48 -7.38
CA LEU A 145 -21.02 8.41 -6.88
C LEU A 145 -21.19 8.46 -5.36
N LYS A 146 -20.13 8.80 -4.61
CA LYS A 146 -20.20 9.01 -3.16
C LYS A 146 -21.18 10.15 -2.85
N GLN A 147 -21.05 11.29 -3.53
CA GLN A 147 -21.94 12.43 -3.33
C GLN A 147 -23.40 12.11 -3.69
N GLN A 148 -23.63 11.35 -4.77
CA GLN A 148 -24.95 10.88 -5.12
C GLN A 148 -25.53 9.98 -4.01
N LEU A 149 -24.75 8.99 -3.53
CA LEU A 149 -25.17 8.13 -2.43
C LEU A 149 -25.56 8.95 -1.18
N LEU A 150 -24.72 9.90 -0.79
CA LEU A 150 -24.97 10.72 0.39
C LEU A 150 -26.25 11.57 0.23
N SER A 151 -26.52 12.09 -0.96
CA SER A 151 -27.75 12.83 -1.23
C SER A 151 -29.01 11.96 -1.18
N GLU A 152 -28.92 10.69 -1.57
CA GLU A 152 -30.05 9.73 -1.48
C GLU A 152 -30.28 9.23 -0.06
N LEU A 153 -29.30 9.38 0.84
CA LEU A 153 -29.43 9.05 2.26
C LEU A 153 -29.99 10.22 3.11
N ASP A 154 -30.38 11.31 2.48
CA ASP A 154 -31.00 12.45 3.19
C ASP A 154 -32.23 11.98 3.99
N GLY A 155 -32.31 12.39 5.26
CA GLY A 155 -33.35 11.96 6.19
C GLY A 155 -33.10 10.58 6.86
N ILE A 156 -32.03 9.85 6.51
CA ILE A 156 -31.59 8.62 7.17
C ILE A 156 -30.46 8.94 8.16
N HIS A 157 -30.56 8.42 9.36
CA HIS A 157 -29.50 8.59 10.35
C HIS A 157 -28.31 7.65 10.02
N TYR A 158 -27.17 8.19 9.67
CA TYR A 158 -25.95 7.42 9.39
C TYR A 158 -24.71 8.12 9.94
N TYR A 159 -23.60 7.39 10.01
CA TYR A 159 -22.30 7.91 10.37
C TYR A 159 -21.31 7.63 9.25
N ILE A 160 -20.50 8.63 8.89
CA ILE A 160 -19.35 8.46 8.00
C ILE A 160 -18.14 8.16 8.88
N ASN A 161 -17.46 7.04 8.64
CA ASN A 161 -16.32 6.63 9.47
C ASN A 161 -15.02 7.36 9.10
N ASN A 162 -14.92 7.88 7.87
CA ASN A 162 -13.77 8.62 7.36
C ASN A 162 -14.28 9.66 6.37
N ASP A 163 -13.89 10.90 6.54
CA ASP A 163 -14.10 12.01 5.61
C ASP A 163 -12.86 12.23 4.73
#